data_9c44e4c3838ee41cb23722031ee9ac8c
#
_entry.id   9c44e4c3838ee41cb23722031ee9ac8c
#
_cell.length_a   1.000
_cell.length_b   1.000
_cell.length_c   1.000
_cell.angle_alpha   90.00
_cell.angle_beta   90.00
_cell.angle_gamma   90.00
#
_symmetry.space_group_name_H-M   'P 1'
#
loop_
_entity.id
_entity.type
_entity.pdbx_description
1 polymer ?
#
loop_
_entity_poly.entity_id
_entity_poly.type
_entity_poly.pdbx_seq_one_letter_code
_entity_poly.pdbx_strand_id
1 'polypeptide(L)'
;MNIRIKIQRSIDTAKSDVGKMKCPAATQDLKLNTKNRDAAIKEKHIQYGPLNVDEPGDYWKDISDYWNTTENAAKKSLCGNCVAFDISPRMDDCMPGPVSDPDGRLGYCWMHHFKCHSARSCRTWAKGGPIKIDDVSHKWQKKSKVDERCQKGYKTHPTRKTKKMYGKTYRNCVKA
;
A
#
# COMPACT_ATOMS: atom_id res chain seq x y z
N MET A 1 42.52 -19.92 -1.62
CA MET A 1 41.10 -19.67 -2.03
C MET A 1 40.76 -18.21 -1.73
N ASN A 2 40.49 -17.42 -2.74
CA ASN A 2 40.60 -15.95 -2.64
C ASN A 2 39.34 -15.36 -1.97
N ILE A 3 39.50 -14.67 -0.84
CA ILE A 3 38.42 -14.05 -0.04
C ILE A 3 37.58 -13.09 -0.89
N ARG A 4 38.18 -12.37 -1.84
CA ARG A 4 37.48 -11.51 -2.80
C ARG A 4 36.40 -12.23 -3.61
N ILE A 5 36.65 -13.48 -4.06
CA ILE A 5 35.70 -14.26 -4.85
C ILE A 5 34.47 -14.66 -4.00
N LYS A 6 34.69 -14.95 -2.69
CA LYS A 6 33.57 -15.28 -1.78
C LYS A 6 32.68 -14.07 -1.49
N ILE A 7 33.29 -12.89 -1.30
CA ILE A 7 32.55 -11.64 -1.06
C ILE A 7 31.73 -11.26 -2.31
N GLN A 8 32.33 -11.33 -3.51
CA GLN A 8 31.64 -11.00 -4.75
C GLN A 8 30.46 -11.94 -5.02
N ARG A 9 30.62 -13.25 -4.83
CA ARG A 9 29.51 -14.22 -4.95
C ARG A 9 28.41 -13.96 -3.93
N SER A 10 28.71 -13.57 -2.70
CA SER A 10 27.72 -13.21 -1.67
C SER A 10 26.95 -11.94 -2.05
N ILE A 11 27.61 -10.95 -2.64
CA ILE A 11 26.97 -9.70 -3.11
C ILE A 11 26.08 -9.99 -4.32
N ASP A 12 26.53 -10.83 -5.28
CA ASP A 12 25.77 -11.18 -6.48
C ASP A 12 24.57 -12.06 -6.13
N THR A 13 24.69 -12.96 -5.15
CA THR A 13 23.56 -13.76 -4.65
C THR A 13 22.56 -12.89 -3.90
N ALA A 14 23.02 -11.93 -3.07
CA ALA A 14 22.13 -10.97 -2.39
C ALA A 14 21.39 -10.08 -3.38
N LYS A 15 22.05 -9.61 -4.45
CA LYS A 15 21.41 -8.86 -5.54
C LYS A 15 20.41 -9.71 -6.32
N SER A 16 20.67 -10.99 -6.55
CA SER A 16 19.75 -11.89 -7.27
C SER A 16 18.49 -12.22 -6.47
N ASP A 17 18.56 -12.25 -5.14
CA ASP A 17 17.40 -12.47 -4.27
C ASP A 17 16.54 -11.21 -4.09
N VAL A 18 17.14 -10.01 -4.12
CA VAL A 18 16.43 -8.72 -4.12
C VAL A 18 15.65 -8.54 -5.43
N GLY A 19 16.14 -9.07 -6.57
CA GLY A 19 15.48 -9.00 -7.87
C GLY A 19 14.28 -9.93 -8.07
N LYS A 20 13.91 -10.78 -7.10
CA LYS A 20 12.85 -11.80 -7.25
C LYS A 20 11.56 -11.55 -6.47
N MET A 21 11.41 -10.44 -5.78
CA MET A 21 10.14 -10.16 -5.12
C MET A 21 9.10 -9.71 -6.15
N LYS A 22 8.06 -10.54 -6.32
CA LYS A 22 6.94 -10.29 -7.24
C LYS A 22 6.28 -8.95 -6.96
N CYS A 23 5.82 -8.30 -8.03
CA CYS A 23 4.97 -7.13 -7.93
C CYS A 23 3.72 -7.40 -7.08
N PRO A 24 3.19 -6.41 -6.36
CA PRO A 24 1.90 -6.55 -5.69
C PRO A 24 0.81 -6.92 -6.71
N ALA A 25 -0.05 -7.89 -6.37
CA ALA A 25 -1.03 -8.42 -7.32
C ALA A 25 -1.90 -7.32 -7.96
N ALA A 26 -2.33 -6.32 -7.19
CA ALA A 26 -3.17 -5.23 -7.70
C ALA A 26 -2.45 -4.28 -8.68
N THR A 27 -1.12 -4.34 -8.83
CA THR A 27 -0.42 -3.58 -9.88
C THR A 27 -0.58 -4.22 -11.25
N GLN A 28 -0.77 -5.54 -11.30
CA GLN A 28 -0.86 -6.36 -12.52
C GLN A 28 -2.30 -6.78 -12.83
N ASP A 29 -3.16 -6.89 -11.83
CA ASP A 29 -4.57 -7.27 -11.97
C ASP A 29 -5.47 -6.04 -11.84
N LEU A 30 -6.01 -5.58 -12.98
CA LEU A 30 -6.89 -4.41 -13.04
C LEU A 30 -8.20 -4.64 -12.26
N LYS A 31 -8.77 -5.83 -12.28
CA LYS A 31 -10.01 -6.16 -11.55
C LYS A 31 -9.79 -6.07 -10.05
N LEU A 32 -8.69 -6.62 -9.57
CA LEU A 32 -8.30 -6.54 -8.16
C LEU A 32 -8.02 -5.09 -7.74
N ASN A 33 -7.29 -4.34 -8.56
CA ASN A 33 -7.00 -2.93 -8.32
C ASN A 33 -8.29 -2.10 -8.20
N THR A 34 -9.21 -2.25 -9.15
CA THR A 34 -10.51 -1.56 -9.15
C THR A 34 -11.34 -1.94 -7.93
N LYS A 35 -11.43 -3.23 -7.61
CA LYS A 35 -12.13 -3.70 -6.41
C LYS A 35 -11.59 -3.07 -5.13
N ASN A 36 -10.27 -3.03 -4.97
CA ASN A 36 -9.65 -2.47 -3.78
C ASN A 36 -9.84 -0.95 -3.72
N ARG A 37 -9.71 -0.25 -4.85
CA ARG A 37 -10.00 1.19 -4.95
C ARG A 37 -11.45 1.51 -4.59
N ASP A 38 -12.40 0.80 -5.16
CA ASP A 38 -13.83 1.02 -4.93
C ASP A 38 -14.20 0.74 -3.45
N ALA A 39 -13.56 -0.26 -2.84
CA ALA A 39 -13.68 -0.50 -1.41
C ALA A 39 -13.12 0.69 -0.61
N ALA A 40 -11.94 1.22 -0.98
CA ALA A 40 -11.35 2.37 -0.32
C ALA A 40 -12.20 3.65 -0.45
N ILE A 41 -12.92 3.83 -1.55
CA ILE A 41 -13.87 4.95 -1.75
C ILE A 41 -15.09 4.79 -0.84
N LYS A 42 -15.67 3.59 -0.77
CA LYS A 42 -16.95 3.32 -0.09
C LYS A 42 -16.82 3.16 1.43
N GLU A 43 -15.71 2.66 1.91
CA GLU A 43 -15.49 2.35 3.32
C GLU A 43 -15.38 3.65 4.14
N LYS A 44 -16.29 3.85 5.10
CA LYS A 44 -16.41 5.09 5.91
C LYS A 44 -15.12 5.47 6.65
N HIS A 45 -14.30 4.50 7.03
CA HIS A 45 -13.04 4.75 7.73
C HIS A 45 -11.87 5.01 6.79
N ILE A 46 -12.04 4.93 5.46
CA ILE A 46 -11.02 5.17 4.45
C ILE A 46 -11.35 6.40 3.62
N GLN A 47 -12.48 6.40 2.90
CA GLN A 47 -12.97 7.54 2.10
C GLN A 47 -11.89 8.11 1.17
N TYR A 48 -11.38 7.26 0.27
CA TYR A 48 -10.36 7.70 -0.71
C TYR A 48 -10.94 8.69 -1.71
N GLY A 49 -10.29 9.83 -1.87
CA GLY A 49 -10.72 10.92 -2.75
C GLY A 49 -9.76 12.12 -2.75
N PRO A 50 -10.22 13.28 -3.25
CA PRO A 50 -11.47 13.48 -3.99
C PRO A 50 -11.47 12.72 -5.31
N LEU A 51 -12.63 12.30 -5.82
CA LEU A 51 -12.72 11.58 -7.11
C LEU A 51 -12.48 12.52 -8.29
N ASN A 52 -12.90 13.76 -8.17
CA ASN A 52 -12.50 14.86 -9.05
C ASN A 52 -11.64 15.84 -8.24
N VAL A 53 -10.40 16.06 -8.68
CA VAL A 53 -9.45 16.93 -7.97
C VAL A 53 -9.80 18.40 -8.17
N ASP A 54 -10.30 18.76 -9.36
CA ASP A 54 -10.68 20.14 -9.70
C ASP A 54 -12.01 20.55 -9.05
N GLU A 55 -12.91 19.58 -8.84
CA GLU A 55 -14.22 19.78 -8.22
C GLU A 55 -14.40 18.85 -7.03
N PRO A 56 -13.68 19.05 -5.91
CA PRO A 56 -13.66 18.13 -4.77
C PRO A 56 -14.96 18.13 -3.95
N GLY A 57 -15.88 19.09 -4.19
CA GLY A 57 -17.06 19.27 -3.36
C GLY A 57 -16.70 19.46 -1.88
N ASP A 58 -17.46 18.83 -0.98
CA ASP A 58 -17.25 18.91 0.46
C ASP A 58 -16.15 17.96 1.00
N TYR A 59 -15.42 17.25 0.10
CA TYR A 59 -14.46 16.24 0.49
C TYR A 59 -13.45 16.74 1.55
N TRP A 60 -12.84 17.91 1.32
CA TRP A 60 -11.82 18.43 2.24
C TRP A 60 -12.40 18.89 3.57
N LYS A 61 -13.64 19.37 3.56
CA LYS A 61 -14.37 19.66 4.80
C LYS A 61 -14.63 18.38 5.58
N ASP A 62 -15.14 17.32 4.94
CA ASP A 62 -15.41 16.02 5.58
C ASP A 62 -14.15 15.38 6.17
N ILE A 63 -13.01 15.47 5.46
CA ILE A 63 -11.72 14.96 5.96
C ILE A 63 -11.22 15.81 7.13
N SER A 64 -11.33 17.14 7.07
CA SER A 64 -10.89 18.02 8.14
C SER A 64 -11.73 17.82 9.41
N ASP A 65 -13.03 17.66 9.26
CA ASP A 65 -13.95 17.36 10.38
C ASP A 65 -13.60 15.99 11.02
N TYR A 66 -13.34 14.99 10.19
CA TYR A 66 -12.96 13.64 10.66
C TYR A 66 -11.65 13.66 11.46
N TRP A 67 -10.65 14.44 11.03
CA TRP A 67 -9.36 14.55 11.71
C TRP A 67 -9.34 15.61 12.80
N ASN A 68 -10.43 16.35 13.01
CA ASN A 68 -10.51 17.50 13.91
C ASN A 68 -9.38 18.52 13.64
N THR A 69 -9.28 18.95 12.38
CA THR A 69 -8.24 19.87 11.90
C THR A 69 -8.83 20.92 10.95
N THR A 70 -7.98 21.76 10.36
CA THR A 70 -8.39 22.72 9.34
C THR A 70 -8.38 22.13 7.94
N GLU A 71 -9.24 22.61 7.03
CA GLU A 71 -9.20 22.20 5.63
C GLU A 71 -7.83 22.44 4.98
N ASN A 72 -7.14 23.53 5.32
CA ASN A 72 -5.80 23.80 4.82
C ASN A 72 -4.78 22.73 5.24
N ALA A 73 -4.89 22.18 6.44
CA ALA A 73 -4.07 21.07 6.89
C ALA A 73 -4.47 19.78 6.18
N ALA A 74 -5.76 19.53 6.02
CA ALA A 74 -6.27 18.38 5.28
C ALA A 74 -5.79 18.37 3.81
N LYS A 75 -5.88 19.50 3.11
CA LYS A 75 -5.40 19.68 1.73
C LYS A 75 -3.90 19.46 1.55
N LYS A 76 -3.10 19.58 2.61
CA LYS A 76 -1.66 19.25 2.61
C LYS A 76 -1.36 17.78 2.91
N SER A 77 -2.34 17.03 3.36
CA SER A 77 -2.21 15.63 3.78
C SER A 77 -2.59 14.69 2.64
N LEU A 78 -1.73 14.60 1.64
CA LEU A 78 -1.97 13.90 0.37
C LEU A 78 -1.30 12.53 0.34
N CYS A 79 -1.79 11.64 -0.53
CA CYS A 79 -1.12 10.37 -0.82
C CYS A 79 0.35 10.58 -1.14
N GLY A 80 0.70 11.63 -1.90
CA GLY A 80 2.08 11.96 -2.28
C GLY A 80 3.06 12.19 -1.13
N ASN A 81 2.58 12.42 0.10
CA ASN A 81 3.41 12.50 1.30
C ASN A 81 3.02 11.50 2.40
N CYS A 82 2.20 10.51 2.04
CA CYS A 82 1.77 9.44 2.94
C CYS A 82 2.84 8.39 3.12
N VAL A 83 3.02 7.90 4.36
CA VAL A 83 3.98 6.85 4.71
C VAL A 83 3.78 5.53 3.96
N ALA A 84 2.56 5.26 3.48
CA ALA A 84 2.21 4.03 2.76
C ALA A 84 2.22 4.19 1.24
N PHE A 85 2.52 5.38 0.72
CA PHE A 85 2.56 5.65 -0.71
C PHE A 85 3.92 5.29 -1.29
N ASP A 86 3.96 4.29 -2.14
CA ASP A 86 5.18 3.72 -2.70
C ASP A 86 5.41 4.17 -4.14
N ILE A 87 6.51 4.87 -4.35
CA ILE A 87 7.04 5.35 -5.62
C ILE A 87 8.50 4.95 -5.78
N SER A 88 8.91 3.84 -5.16
CA SER A 88 10.25 3.30 -5.32
C SER A 88 10.48 2.81 -6.75
N PRO A 89 11.73 2.74 -7.24
CA PRO A 89 12.05 2.25 -8.58
C PRO A 89 11.41 0.90 -8.89
N ARG A 90 11.47 -0.05 -7.95
CA ARG A 90 10.82 -1.36 -8.13
C ARG A 90 9.30 -1.27 -8.27
N MET A 91 8.68 -0.29 -7.63
CA MET A 91 7.23 -0.12 -7.73
C MET A 91 6.86 0.51 -9.07
N ASP A 92 7.67 1.45 -9.57
CA ASP A 92 7.49 2.00 -10.92
C ASP A 92 7.61 0.91 -11.98
N ASP A 93 8.57 -0.01 -11.85
CA ASP A 93 8.70 -1.19 -12.73
C ASP A 93 7.47 -2.12 -12.67
N CYS A 94 6.73 -2.11 -11.57
CA CYS A 94 5.49 -2.86 -11.42
C CYS A 94 4.26 -2.16 -12.01
N MET A 95 4.35 -0.88 -12.37
CA MET A 95 3.23 -0.13 -12.92
C MET A 95 3.19 -0.25 -14.45
N PRO A 96 2.10 -0.76 -15.05
CA PRO A 96 1.96 -0.74 -16.50
C PRO A 96 1.65 0.68 -16.98
N GLY A 97 2.49 1.19 -17.89
CA GLY A 97 2.30 2.50 -18.53
C GLY A 97 2.86 3.69 -17.76
N PRO A 98 2.57 4.92 -18.22
CA PRO A 98 3.06 6.14 -17.60
C PRO A 98 2.57 6.29 -16.17
N VAL A 99 3.45 6.71 -15.26
CA VAL A 99 3.13 6.92 -13.84
C VAL A 99 2.92 8.39 -13.49
N SER A 100 3.34 9.32 -14.31
CA SER A 100 3.23 10.77 -14.07
C SER A 100 2.23 11.43 -15.02
N ASP A 101 1.52 12.43 -14.52
CA ASP A 101 0.62 13.30 -15.25
C ASP A 101 0.79 14.76 -14.77
N PRO A 102 0.10 15.76 -15.37
CA PRO A 102 0.22 17.16 -14.97
C PRO A 102 -0.16 17.44 -13.51
N ASP A 103 -1.05 16.65 -12.92
CA ASP A 103 -1.57 16.84 -11.56
C ASP A 103 -0.76 16.10 -10.51
N GLY A 104 0.20 15.25 -10.92
CA GLY A 104 1.05 14.48 -10.01
C GLY A 104 1.51 13.14 -10.55
N ARG A 105 1.30 12.07 -9.79
CA ARG A 105 1.69 10.72 -10.24
C ARG A 105 0.92 9.61 -9.56
N LEU A 106 0.91 8.46 -10.21
CA LEU A 106 0.50 7.19 -9.60
C LEU A 106 1.61 6.62 -8.70
N GLY A 107 1.20 5.93 -7.67
CA GLY A 107 2.00 5.10 -6.80
C GLY A 107 1.15 3.99 -6.22
N TYR A 108 1.72 3.16 -5.36
CA TYR A 108 1.02 2.05 -4.73
C TYR A 108 0.73 2.33 -3.26
N CYS A 109 -0.51 2.11 -2.83
CA CYS A 109 -0.90 2.20 -1.43
C CYS A 109 -0.76 0.84 -0.74
N TRP A 110 0.18 0.70 0.19
CA TRP A 110 0.38 -0.52 0.96
C TRP A 110 -0.70 -0.77 2.02
N MET A 111 -1.41 0.27 2.46
CA MET A 111 -2.52 0.11 3.44
C MET A 111 -3.77 -0.49 2.78
N HIS A 112 -4.08 -0.09 1.56
CA HIS A 112 -5.33 -0.46 0.90
C HIS A 112 -5.12 -1.29 -0.37
N HIS A 113 -3.86 -1.59 -0.72
CA HIS A 113 -3.46 -2.50 -1.80
C HIS A 113 -4.04 -2.16 -3.17
N PHE A 114 -3.92 -0.89 -3.58
CA PHE A 114 -4.29 -0.43 -4.93
C PHE A 114 -3.39 0.69 -5.42
N LYS A 115 -3.44 0.97 -6.72
CA LYS A 115 -2.74 2.10 -7.36
C LYS A 115 -3.50 3.38 -7.04
N CYS A 116 -2.90 4.28 -6.28
CA CYS A 116 -3.47 5.56 -5.90
C CYS A 116 -2.70 6.74 -6.50
N HIS A 117 -3.33 7.90 -6.57
CA HIS A 117 -2.75 9.11 -7.13
C HIS A 117 -2.25 10.05 -6.04
N SER A 118 -1.09 10.70 -6.27
CA SER A 118 -0.42 11.55 -5.28
C SER A 118 -1.25 12.77 -4.83
N ALA A 119 -2.10 13.32 -5.69
CA ALA A 119 -2.96 14.48 -5.40
C ALA A 119 -4.23 14.14 -4.59
N ARG A 120 -4.44 12.89 -4.24
CA ARG A 120 -5.60 12.44 -3.45
C ARG A 120 -5.23 12.18 -2.01
N SER A 121 -6.24 11.89 -1.19
CA SER A 121 -6.07 11.58 0.23
C SER A 121 -7.04 10.48 0.69
N CYS A 122 -6.99 10.12 1.94
CA CYS A 122 -7.98 9.26 2.60
C CYS A 122 -7.89 9.45 4.13
N ARG A 123 -8.93 9.04 4.86
CA ARG A 123 -8.98 9.18 6.34
C ARG A 123 -7.87 8.46 7.09
N THR A 124 -7.25 7.45 6.46
CA THR A 124 -6.13 6.70 7.03
C THR A 124 -4.76 7.28 6.68
N TRP A 125 -4.70 8.46 6.08
CA TRP A 125 -3.44 9.12 5.77
C TRP A 125 -2.54 9.25 7.01
N ALA A 126 -1.25 9.00 6.83
CA ALA A 126 -0.24 9.16 7.87
C ALA A 126 1.02 9.79 7.29
N LYS A 127 1.56 10.78 8.00
CA LYS A 127 2.77 11.51 7.60
C LYS A 127 4.00 10.57 7.59
N GLY A 128 4.92 10.81 6.66
CA GLY A 128 6.22 10.12 6.66
C GLY A 128 6.65 9.51 5.33
N GLY A 129 5.89 9.77 4.25
CA GLY A 129 6.21 9.31 2.92
C GLY A 129 6.61 10.43 1.96
N PRO A 130 6.70 10.11 0.69
CA PRO A 130 6.48 8.79 0.09
C PRO A 130 7.64 7.81 0.28
N ILE A 131 7.40 6.52 0.02
CA ILE A 131 8.45 5.49 -0.04
C ILE A 131 9.17 5.64 -1.38
N LYS A 132 10.49 5.92 -1.33
CA LYS A 132 11.34 6.15 -2.51
C LYS A 132 12.44 5.10 -2.69
N ILE A 133 12.57 4.18 -1.74
CA ILE A 133 13.69 3.23 -1.64
C ILE A 133 13.14 1.80 -1.65
N ASP A 134 13.70 0.94 -2.47
CA ASP A 134 13.28 -0.44 -2.65
C ASP A 134 13.30 -1.25 -1.34
N ASP A 135 14.28 -1.04 -0.48
CA ASP A 135 14.37 -1.72 0.82
C ASP A 135 13.17 -1.41 1.72
N VAL A 136 12.69 -0.15 1.71
CA VAL A 136 11.51 0.25 2.48
C VAL A 136 10.25 -0.35 1.85
N SER A 137 10.15 -0.34 0.53
CA SER A 137 9.08 -1.00 -0.23
C SER A 137 9.00 -2.51 0.09
N HIS A 138 10.15 -3.19 0.11
CA HIS A 138 10.25 -4.60 0.49
C HIS A 138 9.79 -4.87 1.93
N LYS A 139 10.14 -3.98 2.88
CA LYS A 139 9.68 -4.09 4.28
C LYS A 139 8.16 -3.98 4.38
N TRP A 140 7.55 -3.04 3.65
CA TRP A 140 6.09 -2.91 3.57
C TRP A 140 5.43 -4.16 2.97
N GLN A 141 5.98 -4.69 1.87
CA GLN A 141 5.47 -5.92 1.26
C GLN A 141 5.56 -7.12 2.19
N LYS A 142 6.66 -7.26 2.95
CA LYS A 142 6.79 -8.32 3.96
C LYS A 142 5.78 -8.15 5.08
N LYS A 143 5.56 -6.90 5.55
CA LYS A 143 4.59 -6.59 6.60
C LYS A 143 3.16 -6.92 6.15
N SER A 144 2.75 -6.53 4.95
CA SER A 144 1.43 -6.84 4.43
C SER A 144 1.17 -8.35 4.30
N LYS A 145 2.20 -9.15 3.97
CA LYS A 145 2.11 -10.62 3.99
C LYS A 145 2.02 -11.21 5.41
N VAL A 146 2.60 -10.54 6.40
CA VAL A 146 2.51 -10.97 7.82
C VAL A 146 1.12 -10.72 8.37
N ASP A 147 0.44 -9.66 7.96
CA ASP A 147 -0.95 -9.39 8.36
C ASP A 147 -1.93 -10.44 7.83
N GLU A 148 -1.55 -11.21 6.80
CA GLU A 148 -2.28 -12.41 6.36
C GLU A 148 -2.03 -13.63 7.26
N ARG A 149 -1.08 -13.60 8.18
CA ARG A 149 -0.76 -14.69 9.10
C ARG A 149 -1.42 -14.45 10.46
N CYS A 150 -1.60 -15.54 11.20
CA CYS A 150 -2.04 -15.43 12.58
C CYS A 150 -0.98 -14.73 13.44
N GLN A 151 -1.40 -13.95 14.43
CA GLN A 151 -0.53 -13.28 15.39
C GLN A 151 0.30 -14.28 16.19
N LYS A 152 1.42 -13.80 16.79
CA LYS A 152 2.28 -14.63 17.65
C LYS A 152 1.45 -15.30 18.76
N GLY A 153 1.61 -16.60 18.92
CA GLY A 153 0.80 -17.40 19.86
C GLY A 153 -0.52 -17.94 19.27
N TYR A 154 -0.80 -17.64 18.00
CA TYR A 154 -1.96 -18.19 17.29
C TYR A 154 -1.52 -18.89 16.01
N LYS A 155 -2.25 -19.94 15.62
CA LYS A 155 -2.05 -20.70 14.38
C LYS A 155 -3.33 -20.73 13.56
N THR A 156 -3.21 -20.95 12.25
CA THR A 156 -4.38 -21.14 11.40
C THR A 156 -5.17 -22.37 11.86
N HIS A 157 -6.48 -22.24 11.98
CA HIS A 157 -7.36 -23.36 12.36
C HIS A 157 -7.15 -24.55 11.39
N PRO A 158 -6.93 -25.76 11.86
CA PRO A 158 -6.52 -26.91 11.03
C PRO A 158 -7.54 -27.25 9.94
N THR A 159 -8.82 -27.19 10.23
CA THR A 159 -9.90 -27.56 9.30
C THR A 159 -10.62 -26.35 8.70
N ARG A 160 -10.89 -25.32 9.49
CA ARG A 160 -11.57 -24.09 9.05
C ARG A 160 -10.56 -22.95 8.87
N LYS A 161 -9.82 -22.96 7.77
CA LYS A 161 -8.72 -21.99 7.52
C LYS A 161 -9.16 -20.53 7.45
N THR A 162 -10.43 -20.27 7.12
CA THR A 162 -11.00 -18.92 7.02
C THR A 162 -12.34 -18.83 7.75
N LYS A 163 -12.71 -17.62 8.19
CA LYS A 163 -14.02 -17.30 8.76
C LYS A 163 -14.57 -16.02 8.10
N LYS A 164 -15.90 -15.96 7.94
CA LYS A 164 -16.59 -14.74 7.48
C LYS A 164 -17.10 -13.97 8.68
N MET A 165 -16.77 -12.67 8.73
CA MET A 165 -17.27 -11.73 9.74
C MET A 165 -17.48 -10.37 9.07
N TYR A 166 -18.60 -9.71 9.35
CA TYR A 166 -18.95 -8.40 8.80
C TYR A 166 -18.84 -8.33 7.26
N GLY A 167 -19.27 -9.40 6.56
CA GLY A 167 -19.20 -9.47 5.10
C GLY A 167 -17.83 -9.72 4.49
N LYS A 168 -16.76 -9.80 5.30
CA LYS A 168 -15.38 -10.06 4.87
C LYS A 168 -14.91 -11.44 5.31
N THR A 169 -13.98 -12.03 4.54
CA THR A 169 -13.35 -13.30 4.86
C THR A 169 -12.00 -13.04 5.54
N TYR A 170 -11.84 -13.55 6.74
CA TYR A 170 -10.63 -13.45 7.54
C TYR A 170 -9.97 -14.82 7.72
N ARG A 171 -8.65 -14.84 7.95
CA ARG A 171 -7.97 -16.05 8.41
C ARG A 171 -8.51 -16.45 9.78
N ASN A 172 -8.87 -17.70 9.91
CA ASN A 172 -9.34 -18.23 11.19
C ASN A 172 -8.14 -18.64 12.05
N CYS A 173 -7.78 -17.79 13.00
CA CYS A 173 -6.66 -18.01 13.91
C CYS A 173 -7.18 -18.54 15.24
N VAL A 174 -6.56 -19.62 15.74
CA VAL A 174 -6.83 -20.22 17.03
C VAL A 174 -5.57 -20.21 17.87
N LYS A 175 -5.71 -20.21 19.19
CA LYS A 175 -4.56 -20.25 20.09
C LYS A 175 -3.68 -21.48 19.75
N ALA A 176 -2.37 -21.25 19.68
CA ALA A 176 -1.41 -22.28 19.31
C ALA A 176 -1.28 -23.34 20.43
#